data_5217f0d6aa2072eab9157ae9f68c0f58
#
_entry.id   5217f0d6aa2072eab9157ae9f68c0f58
#
_cell.length_a   1.000
_cell.length_b   1.000
_cell.length_c   1.000
_cell.angle_alpha   90.00
_cell.angle_beta   90.00
_cell.angle_gamma   90.00
#
_symmetry.space_group_name_H-M   'P 1'
#
loop_
_entity.id
_entity.type
_entity.pdbx_description
1 polymer ?
#
loop_
_entity_poly.entity_id
_entity_poly.type
_entity_poly.pdbx_seq_one_letter_code
_entity_poly.pdbx_strand_id
1 'polypeptide(L)'
;MKSIDINCDMAEGVGNEVELMPFITSANIACGYHAGNKDLMKKTIDLCLNYNVEVGAHPSFPDRKNFGRTNMYLEPDEIIKIVTDQLYALQHIAVRQGAKLHHVKPHGALYNMAAKDPELAKAIGTAIRNVDGSLILYGLSESVMVSEGEKLGLRIAHEVFADRTYQEDGTLTPRANPTALIKNEVDAKNQVLSFIQKQKVRTVSGNYIDIKADTICLHGDGIHAVAFAQLIYTSLRQENIIVKTIPCLAIYVSILISF
;
A
#
# COMPACT_ATOMS: atom_id res chain seq x y z
N MET A 1 -4.17 -5.95 -22.74
CA MET A 1 -4.55 -4.67 -22.12
C MET A 1 -3.72 -4.49 -20.84
N LYS A 2 -3.17 -3.29 -20.59
CA LYS A 2 -2.49 -2.99 -19.33
C LYS A 2 -3.49 -2.90 -18.19
N SER A 3 -3.12 -3.31 -16.99
CA SER A 3 -3.96 -3.18 -15.80
C SER A 3 -3.13 -2.70 -14.62
N ILE A 4 -3.78 -2.05 -13.67
CA ILE A 4 -3.16 -1.48 -12.46
C ILE A 4 -4.12 -1.59 -11.29
N ASP A 5 -3.59 -1.82 -10.10
CA ASP A 5 -4.30 -1.67 -8.85
C ASP A 5 -4.22 -0.22 -8.36
N ILE A 6 -5.25 0.27 -7.69
CA ILE A 6 -5.23 1.55 -6.98
C ILE A 6 -5.47 1.27 -5.51
N ASN A 7 -4.49 1.60 -4.67
CA ASN A 7 -4.61 1.47 -3.23
C ASN A 7 -4.71 2.83 -2.54
N CYS A 8 -5.40 2.86 -1.40
CA CYS A 8 -5.53 4.05 -0.58
C CYS A 8 -5.44 3.72 0.91
N ASP A 9 -4.75 4.58 1.67
CA ASP A 9 -4.65 4.47 3.13
C ASP A 9 -5.97 4.91 3.74
N MET A 10 -6.55 4.06 4.63
CA MET A 10 -7.91 4.16 5.14
C MET A 10 -7.97 3.93 6.65
N ALA A 11 -9.09 4.26 7.26
CA ALA A 11 -9.32 4.17 8.71
C ALA A 11 -8.37 5.07 9.53
N GLU A 12 -7.87 6.13 8.93
CA GLU A 12 -6.95 7.09 9.57
C GLU A 12 -7.68 8.25 10.25
N GLY A 13 -9.02 8.29 10.17
CA GLY A 13 -9.87 9.29 10.82
C GLY A 13 -10.09 10.55 9.98
N VAL A 14 -9.87 10.49 8.68
CA VAL A 14 -10.09 11.62 7.74
C VAL A 14 -11.58 11.80 7.44
N GLY A 15 -12.34 10.72 7.28
CA GLY A 15 -13.80 10.76 7.15
C GLY A 15 -14.33 10.82 5.72
N ASN A 16 -13.49 10.61 4.71
CA ASN A 16 -13.85 10.61 3.28
C ASN A 16 -13.78 9.22 2.63
N GLU A 17 -13.77 8.18 3.46
CA GLU A 17 -13.61 6.80 3.01
C GLU A 17 -14.71 6.39 2.02
N VAL A 18 -15.96 6.79 2.26
CA VAL A 18 -17.11 6.43 1.40
C VAL A 18 -16.94 7.00 0.00
N GLU A 19 -16.48 8.25 -0.10
CA GLU A 19 -16.29 8.96 -1.36
C GLU A 19 -15.11 8.43 -2.18
N LEU A 20 -14.12 7.83 -1.51
CA LEU A 20 -12.93 7.26 -2.16
C LEU A 20 -13.15 5.84 -2.68
N MET A 21 -14.02 5.04 -2.04
CA MET A 21 -14.25 3.63 -2.41
C MET A 21 -14.55 3.40 -3.90
N PRO A 22 -15.32 4.24 -4.61
CA PRO A 22 -15.58 4.03 -6.05
C PRO A 22 -14.36 4.10 -6.96
N PHE A 23 -13.25 4.65 -6.48
CA PHE A 23 -12.06 4.93 -7.30
C PHE A 23 -10.85 4.07 -6.96
N ILE A 24 -10.96 3.19 -5.98
CA ILE A 24 -9.88 2.32 -5.51
C ILE A 24 -10.22 0.84 -5.66
N THR A 25 -9.23 -0.02 -5.66
CA THR A 25 -9.39 -1.47 -5.72
C THR A 25 -8.83 -2.18 -4.48
N SER A 26 -8.02 -1.45 -3.68
CA SER A 26 -7.38 -1.95 -2.47
C SER A 26 -7.38 -0.89 -1.36
N ALA A 27 -7.72 -1.27 -0.13
CA ALA A 27 -7.71 -0.39 1.03
C ALA A 27 -6.64 -0.84 2.04
N ASN A 28 -5.73 0.05 2.43
CA ASN A 28 -4.74 -0.20 3.47
C ASN A 28 -5.30 0.30 4.80
N ILE A 29 -5.81 -0.60 5.64
CA ILE A 29 -6.54 -0.25 6.85
C ILE A 29 -5.59 -0.05 8.03
N ALA A 30 -5.57 1.15 8.61
CA ALA A 30 -4.78 1.50 9.79
C ALA A 30 -5.09 0.56 10.96
N CYS A 31 -4.02 -0.03 11.54
CA CYS A 31 -4.12 -1.09 12.54
C CYS A 31 -4.05 -0.60 14.00
N GLY A 32 -4.28 0.70 14.25
CA GLY A 32 -4.41 1.26 15.60
C GLY A 32 -3.13 1.86 16.20
N TYR A 33 -1.94 1.61 15.63
CA TYR A 33 -0.67 2.11 16.18
C TYR A 33 -0.39 3.56 15.79
N HIS A 34 -0.52 3.92 14.52
CA HIS A 34 -0.37 5.31 14.08
C HIS A 34 -1.70 6.05 14.04
N ALA A 35 -2.76 5.34 13.62
CA ALA A 35 -4.11 5.86 13.48
C ALA A 35 -5.14 4.74 13.62
N GLY A 36 -6.41 5.07 13.54
CA GLY A 36 -7.50 4.10 13.59
C GLY A 36 -7.84 3.59 14.97
N ASN A 37 -8.87 2.78 15.03
CA ASN A 37 -9.34 2.01 16.18
C ASN A 37 -10.24 0.88 15.68
N LYS A 38 -10.71 0.01 16.59
CA LYS A 38 -11.54 -1.16 16.23
C LYS A 38 -12.82 -0.79 15.47
N ASP A 39 -13.45 0.32 15.80
CA ASP A 39 -14.71 0.72 15.16
C ASP A 39 -14.47 1.28 13.75
N LEU A 40 -13.40 2.04 13.55
CA LEU A 40 -12.98 2.48 12.22
C LEU A 40 -12.57 1.30 11.34
N MET A 41 -11.81 0.33 11.88
CA MET A 41 -11.46 -0.90 11.16
C MET A 41 -12.71 -1.63 10.67
N LYS A 42 -13.69 -1.88 11.56
CA LYS A 42 -14.97 -2.53 11.22
C LYS A 42 -15.70 -1.78 10.12
N LYS A 43 -15.89 -0.47 10.30
CA LYS A 43 -16.60 0.38 9.35
C LYS A 43 -15.95 0.39 7.98
N THR A 44 -14.62 0.45 7.94
CA THR A 44 -13.88 0.44 6.68
C THR A 44 -13.93 -0.94 6.00
N ILE A 45 -13.87 -2.04 6.75
CA ILE A 45 -14.05 -3.39 6.20
C ILE A 45 -15.46 -3.56 5.60
N ASP A 46 -16.52 -3.08 6.27
CA ASP A 46 -17.88 -3.11 5.73
C ASP A 46 -17.98 -2.32 4.41
N LEU A 47 -17.30 -1.17 4.32
CA LEU A 47 -17.22 -0.41 3.07
C LEU A 47 -16.48 -1.21 1.99
N CYS A 48 -15.35 -1.82 2.30
CA CYS A 48 -14.61 -2.65 1.37
C CYS A 48 -15.48 -3.78 0.79
N LEU A 49 -16.22 -4.48 1.63
CA LEU A 49 -17.14 -5.53 1.21
C LEU A 49 -18.25 -5.00 0.29
N ASN A 50 -18.83 -3.85 0.61
CA ASN A 50 -19.90 -3.24 -0.17
C ASN A 50 -19.46 -2.74 -1.55
N TYR A 51 -18.20 -2.34 -1.67
CA TYR A 51 -17.64 -1.79 -2.91
C TYR A 51 -16.73 -2.77 -3.67
N ASN A 52 -16.59 -4.02 -3.18
CA ASN A 52 -15.66 -5.01 -3.73
C ASN A 52 -14.21 -4.50 -3.77
N VAL A 53 -13.76 -3.85 -2.71
CA VAL A 53 -12.40 -3.38 -2.51
C VAL A 53 -11.66 -4.38 -1.63
N GLU A 54 -10.42 -4.72 -1.98
CA GLU A 54 -9.63 -5.67 -1.21
C GLU A 54 -9.16 -5.07 0.12
N VAL A 55 -9.20 -5.89 1.16
CA VAL A 55 -8.83 -5.50 2.53
C VAL A 55 -7.36 -5.78 2.78
N GLY A 56 -6.57 -4.75 3.03
CA GLY A 56 -5.16 -4.84 3.40
C GLY A 56 -4.86 -4.27 4.77
N ALA A 57 -3.80 -4.75 5.39
CA ALA A 57 -3.32 -4.24 6.66
C ALA A 57 -2.28 -3.14 6.48
N HIS A 58 -2.39 -2.08 7.29
CA HIS A 58 -1.49 -0.92 7.26
C HIS A 58 -0.75 -0.76 8.60
N PRO A 59 0.18 -1.70 8.93
CA PRO A 59 0.92 -1.68 10.18
C PRO A 59 1.97 -0.58 10.22
N SER A 60 2.23 -0.03 11.40
CA SER A 60 3.18 1.05 11.61
C SER A 60 4.00 0.86 12.89
N PHE A 61 4.99 1.73 13.10
CA PHE A 61 5.56 1.92 14.42
C PHE A 61 4.51 2.43 15.43
N PRO A 62 4.68 2.14 16.73
CA PRO A 62 3.77 2.60 17.79
C PRO A 62 3.99 4.09 18.10
N ASP A 63 3.72 4.95 17.13
CA ASP A 63 3.97 6.40 17.18
C ASP A 63 2.71 7.19 16.80
N ARG A 64 1.63 6.99 17.56
CA ARG A 64 0.35 7.65 17.32
C ARG A 64 0.45 9.18 17.36
N LYS A 65 1.32 9.71 18.22
CA LYS A 65 1.50 11.15 18.39
C LYS A 65 1.99 11.84 17.12
N ASN A 66 2.87 11.18 16.37
CA ASN A 66 3.45 11.71 15.13
C ASN A 66 2.95 10.93 13.90
N PHE A 67 1.80 10.27 14.02
CA PHE A 67 1.17 9.56 12.91
C PHE A 67 2.09 8.50 12.28
N GLY A 68 2.89 7.77 13.08
CA GLY A 68 3.81 6.75 12.58
C GLY A 68 4.96 7.27 11.72
N ARG A 69 5.24 8.57 11.75
CA ARG A 69 6.24 9.21 10.86
C ARG A 69 7.60 9.44 11.51
N THR A 70 7.76 9.09 12.78
CA THR A 70 9.06 9.15 13.46
C THR A 70 9.86 7.88 13.21
N ASN A 71 11.11 8.02 12.80
CA ASN A 71 12.03 6.88 12.67
C ASN A 71 12.26 6.24 14.04
N MET A 72 12.11 4.92 14.12
CA MET A 72 12.37 4.14 15.33
C MET A 72 13.34 3.01 14.99
N TYR A 73 14.31 2.81 15.87
CA TYR A 73 15.32 1.76 15.73
C TYR A 73 15.04 0.70 16.80
N LEU A 74 14.37 -0.35 16.39
CA LEU A 74 13.94 -1.47 17.23
C LEU A 74 14.65 -2.74 16.77
N GLU A 75 14.83 -3.69 17.67
CA GLU A 75 15.41 -4.99 17.33
C GLU A 75 14.47 -5.78 16.40
N PRO A 76 15.01 -6.66 15.53
CA PRO A 76 14.21 -7.42 14.56
C PRO A 76 13.02 -8.17 15.19
N ASP A 77 13.20 -8.77 16.37
CA ASP A 77 12.14 -9.50 17.07
C ASP A 77 11.01 -8.57 17.54
N GLU A 78 11.34 -7.33 17.93
CA GLU A 78 10.35 -6.32 18.29
C GLU A 78 9.55 -5.89 17.05
N ILE A 79 10.22 -5.73 15.90
CA ILE A 79 9.56 -5.43 14.62
C ILE A 79 8.60 -6.56 14.23
N ILE A 80 9.08 -7.80 14.28
CA ILE A 80 8.25 -8.97 14.00
C ILE A 80 7.00 -8.95 14.89
N LYS A 81 7.20 -8.72 16.19
CA LYS A 81 6.11 -8.68 17.15
C LYS A 81 5.10 -7.58 16.84
N ILE A 82 5.53 -6.32 16.69
CA ILE A 82 4.60 -5.19 16.48
C ILE A 82 3.84 -5.29 15.15
N VAL A 83 4.46 -5.83 14.10
CA VAL A 83 3.78 -6.07 12.83
C VAL A 83 2.78 -7.21 12.98
N THR A 84 3.18 -8.34 13.56
CA THR A 84 2.31 -9.50 13.80
C THR A 84 1.09 -9.13 14.63
N ASP A 85 1.26 -8.39 15.73
CA ASP A 85 0.16 -7.96 16.61
C ASP A 85 -0.90 -7.14 15.82
N GLN A 86 -0.44 -6.25 14.96
CA GLN A 86 -1.32 -5.41 14.13
C GLN A 86 -2.04 -6.23 13.05
N LEU A 87 -1.35 -7.16 12.39
CA LEU A 87 -1.95 -8.04 11.40
C LEU A 87 -3.05 -8.90 12.01
N TYR A 88 -2.79 -9.54 13.16
CA TYR A 88 -3.80 -10.34 13.86
C TYR A 88 -4.98 -9.50 14.35
N ALA A 89 -4.73 -8.27 14.84
CA ALA A 89 -5.80 -7.40 15.29
C ALA A 89 -6.79 -7.09 14.15
N LEU A 90 -6.30 -6.77 12.95
CA LEU A 90 -7.16 -6.52 11.79
C LEU A 90 -7.77 -7.81 11.24
N GLN A 91 -6.99 -8.88 11.11
CA GLN A 91 -7.46 -10.18 10.60
C GLN A 91 -8.64 -10.73 11.43
N HIS A 92 -8.54 -10.61 12.77
CA HIS A 92 -9.60 -11.05 13.65
C HIS A 92 -10.93 -10.30 13.41
N ILE A 93 -10.86 -9.00 13.13
CA ILE A 93 -12.03 -8.19 12.80
C ILE A 93 -12.55 -8.58 11.40
N ALA A 94 -11.66 -8.69 10.41
CA ALA A 94 -12.01 -9.02 9.04
C ALA A 94 -12.74 -10.36 8.92
N VAL A 95 -12.21 -11.41 9.55
CA VAL A 95 -12.82 -12.74 9.54
C VAL A 95 -14.23 -12.74 10.14
N ARG A 96 -14.46 -11.99 11.22
CA ARG A 96 -15.79 -11.86 11.84
C ARG A 96 -16.83 -11.18 10.94
N GLN A 97 -16.38 -10.35 10.01
CA GLN A 97 -17.20 -9.66 9.02
C GLN A 97 -17.28 -10.40 7.67
N GLY A 98 -16.68 -11.60 7.58
CA GLY A 98 -16.66 -12.39 6.35
C GLY A 98 -15.62 -11.93 5.30
N ALA A 99 -14.71 -11.03 5.68
CA ALA A 99 -13.60 -10.59 4.86
C ALA A 99 -12.31 -11.39 5.13
N LYS A 100 -11.37 -11.32 4.18
CA LYS A 100 -10.01 -11.86 4.34
C LYS A 100 -9.01 -10.75 4.08
N LEU A 101 -7.84 -10.83 4.72
CA LEU A 101 -6.73 -9.97 4.35
C LEU A 101 -6.19 -10.39 2.98
N HIS A 102 -5.92 -9.42 2.14
CA HIS A 102 -5.38 -9.59 0.80
C HIS A 102 -3.89 -9.20 0.75
N HIS A 103 -3.52 -8.11 1.40
CA HIS A 103 -2.18 -7.55 1.33
C HIS A 103 -1.77 -6.87 2.63
N VAL A 104 -0.49 -6.54 2.70
CA VAL A 104 0.10 -5.74 3.77
C VAL A 104 0.93 -4.62 3.16
N LYS A 105 0.67 -3.41 3.57
CA LYS A 105 1.45 -2.22 3.24
C LYS A 105 1.89 -1.54 4.53
N PRO A 106 3.17 -1.56 4.90
CA PRO A 106 3.64 -0.80 6.07
C PRO A 106 3.37 0.69 5.92
N HIS A 107 3.18 1.40 7.03
CA HIS A 107 2.90 2.83 7.05
C HIS A 107 4.14 3.66 7.40
N GLY A 108 4.21 4.86 6.86
CA GLY A 108 5.04 5.97 7.34
C GLY A 108 6.53 5.67 7.44
N ALA A 109 7.12 5.86 8.63
CA ALA A 109 8.54 5.64 8.85
C ALA A 109 8.93 4.16 8.69
N LEU A 110 8.07 3.23 9.13
CA LEU A 110 8.30 1.79 8.96
C LEU A 110 8.47 1.43 7.47
N TYR A 111 7.62 1.97 6.59
CA TYR A 111 7.70 1.78 5.16
C TYR A 111 8.97 2.38 4.54
N ASN A 112 9.23 3.67 4.84
CA ASN A 112 10.33 4.39 4.21
C ASN A 112 11.71 3.90 4.68
N MET A 113 11.84 3.48 5.94
CA MET A 113 13.07 2.88 6.47
C MET A 113 13.29 1.49 5.85
N ALA A 114 12.26 0.65 5.80
CA ALA A 114 12.35 -0.70 5.21
C ALA A 114 12.67 -0.67 3.71
N ALA A 115 12.35 0.42 3.00
CA ALA A 115 12.75 0.59 1.62
C ALA A 115 14.27 0.63 1.40
N LYS A 116 15.06 0.86 2.47
CA LYS A 116 16.52 1.01 2.43
C LYS A 116 17.26 0.07 3.38
N ASP A 117 16.59 -0.47 4.39
CA ASP A 117 17.17 -1.29 5.46
C ASP A 117 16.78 -2.77 5.30
N PRO A 118 17.73 -3.66 4.94
CA PRO A 118 17.44 -5.06 4.68
C PRO A 118 17.02 -5.84 5.93
N GLU A 119 17.56 -5.51 7.12
CA GLU A 119 17.20 -6.20 8.36
C GLU A 119 15.76 -5.84 8.77
N LEU A 120 15.39 -4.56 8.67
CA LEU A 120 14.03 -4.11 8.92
C LEU A 120 13.05 -4.71 7.89
N ALA A 121 13.42 -4.71 6.62
CA ALA A 121 12.61 -5.30 5.54
C ALA A 121 12.39 -6.79 5.75
N LYS A 122 13.43 -7.53 6.12
CA LYS A 122 13.38 -8.96 6.44
C LYS A 122 12.49 -9.23 7.66
N ALA A 123 12.58 -8.42 8.71
CA ALA A 123 11.74 -8.56 9.90
C ALA A 123 10.25 -8.39 9.56
N ILE A 124 9.90 -7.36 8.76
CA ILE A 124 8.54 -7.13 8.28
C ILE A 124 8.05 -8.32 7.43
N GLY A 125 8.86 -8.75 6.45
CA GLY A 125 8.50 -9.88 5.59
C GLY A 125 8.33 -11.18 6.38
N THR A 126 9.15 -11.41 7.39
CA THR A 126 9.05 -12.56 8.31
C THR A 126 7.73 -12.52 9.10
N ALA A 127 7.34 -11.35 9.63
CA ALA A 127 6.06 -11.19 10.32
C ALA A 127 4.87 -11.51 9.41
N ILE A 128 4.88 -10.99 8.18
CA ILE A 128 3.82 -11.25 7.18
C ILE A 128 3.73 -12.74 6.88
N ARG A 129 4.85 -13.37 6.57
CA ARG A 129 4.91 -14.80 6.25
C ARG A 129 4.41 -15.68 7.40
N ASN A 130 4.75 -15.33 8.64
CA ASN A 130 4.33 -16.08 9.84
C ASN A 130 2.83 -15.97 10.10
N VAL A 131 2.19 -14.85 9.73
CA VAL A 131 0.74 -14.67 9.88
C VAL A 131 0.00 -15.38 8.74
N ASP A 132 0.37 -15.09 7.50
CA ASP A 132 -0.19 -15.72 6.31
C ASP A 132 0.74 -15.49 5.10
N GLY A 133 1.44 -16.52 4.67
CA GLY A 133 2.36 -16.45 3.52
C GLY A 133 1.68 -16.21 2.16
N SER A 134 0.35 -16.21 2.09
CA SER A 134 -0.40 -15.89 0.87
C SER A 134 -0.63 -14.39 0.68
N LEU A 135 -0.41 -13.57 1.73
CA LEU A 135 -0.54 -12.11 1.67
C LEU A 135 0.46 -11.49 0.70
N ILE A 136 0.03 -10.45 0.02
CA ILE A 136 0.88 -9.69 -0.90
C ILE A 136 1.54 -8.56 -0.12
N LEU A 137 2.87 -8.44 -0.19
CA LEU A 137 3.57 -7.28 0.36
C LEU A 137 3.53 -6.14 -0.68
N TYR A 138 2.89 -5.02 -0.33
CA TYR A 138 2.95 -3.78 -1.09
C TYR A 138 4.17 -3.00 -0.62
N GLY A 139 5.16 -2.86 -1.49
CA GLY A 139 6.41 -2.19 -1.19
C GLY A 139 6.82 -1.19 -2.26
N LEU A 140 7.56 -0.16 -1.86
CA LEU A 140 8.10 0.83 -2.78
C LEU A 140 8.83 0.13 -3.93
N SER A 141 8.48 0.48 -5.14
CA SER A 141 9.01 -0.17 -6.35
C SER A 141 10.53 -0.21 -6.33
N GLU A 142 11.09 -1.38 -6.69
CA GLU A 142 12.53 -1.65 -6.79
C GLU A 142 13.32 -1.43 -5.47
N SER A 143 12.64 -1.34 -4.32
CA SER A 143 13.27 -1.11 -3.02
C SER A 143 13.85 -2.38 -2.40
N VAL A 144 14.66 -2.19 -1.36
CA VAL A 144 15.18 -3.28 -0.52
C VAL A 144 14.04 -4.09 0.13
N MET A 145 12.93 -3.42 0.52
CA MET A 145 11.77 -4.11 1.09
C MET A 145 11.15 -5.12 0.12
N VAL A 146 11.08 -4.77 -1.16
CA VAL A 146 10.60 -5.65 -2.22
C VAL A 146 11.54 -6.85 -2.37
N SER A 147 12.85 -6.61 -2.53
CA SER A 147 13.83 -7.69 -2.74
C SER A 147 13.95 -8.65 -1.55
N GLU A 148 13.85 -8.15 -0.31
CA GLU A 148 13.84 -9.02 0.87
C GLU A 148 12.53 -9.82 0.99
N GLY A 149 11.39 -9.23 0.62
CA GLY A 149 10.12 -9.93 0.55
C GLY A 149 10.15 -11.09 -0.46
N GLU A 150 10.72 -10.86 -1.65
CA GLU A 150 10.91 -11.91 -2.67
C GLU A 150 11.81 -13.05 -2.18
N LYS A 151 12.93 -12.74 -1.50
CA LYS A 151 13.81 -13.75 -0.90
C LYS A 151 13.09 -14.62 0.14
N LEU A 152 12.12 -14.06 0.84
CA LEU A 152 11.28 -14.78 1.80
C LEU A 152 10.15 -15.58 1.13
N GLY A 153 9.99 -15.50 -0.20
CA GLY A 153 8.94 -16.17 -0.96
C GLY A 153 7.57 -15.51 -0.86
N LEU A 154 7.49 -14.26 -0.41
CA LEU A 154 6.26 -13.48 -0.44
C LEU A 154 5.94 -13.05 -1.87
N ARG A 155 4.66 -12.92 -2.14
CA ARG A 155 4.19 -12.20 -3.34
C ARG A 155 4.37 -10.71 -3.12
N ILE A 156 4.84 -10.04 -4.15
CA ILE A 156 5.15 -8.61 -4.10
C ILE A 156 4.26 -7.83 -5.06
N ALA A 157 3.87 -6.64 -4.64
CA ALA A 157 3.36 -5.60 -5.51
C ALA A 157 4.29 -4.39 -5.44
N HIS A 158 4.82 -4.00 -6.59
CA HIS A 158 5.62 -2.79 -6.74
C HIS A 158 4.72 -1.56 -6.65
N GLU A 159 4.79 -0.85 -5.54
CA GLU A 159 3.98 0.33 -5.30
C GLU A 159 4.66 1.59 -5.83
N VAL A 160 3.86 2.43 -6.48
CA VAL A 160 4.23 3.77 -6.91
C VAL A 160 3.24 4.80 -6.35
N PHE A 161 3.65 6.06 -6.28
CA PHE A 161 2.87 7.12 -5.64
C PHE A 161 2.49 8.19 -6.66
N ALA A 162 1.20 8.45 -6.82
CA ALA A 162 0.70 9.43 -7.77
C ALA A 162 1.09 10.87 -7.41
N ASP A 163 1.14 11.18 -6.12
CA ASP A 163 1.32 12.53 -5.56
C ASP A 163 2.67 12.81 -4.92
N ARG A 164 3.65 11.89 -5.09
CA ARG A 164 4.99 12.01 -4.50
C ARG A 164 6.07 12.15 -5.56
N THR A 165 7.10 12.91 -5.24
CA THR A 165 8.32 12.99 -6.06
C THR A 165 9.35 11.94 -5.65
N TYR A 166 10.27 11.63 -6.56
CA TYR A 166 11.27 10.57 -6.42
C TYR A 166 12.68 11.11 -6.47
N GLN A 167 13.59 10.48 -5.71
CA GLN A 167 15.02 10.68 -5.77
C GLN A 167 15.65 9.82 -6.89
N GLU A 168 16.93 10.06 -7.19
CA GLU A 168 17.68 9.29 -8.20
C GLU A 168 17.80 7.79 -7.85
N ASP A 169 17.77 7.45 -6.58
CA ASP A 169 17.83 6.08 -6.07
C ASP A 169 16.46 5.37 -6.06
N GLY A 170 15.42 6.00 -6.64
CA GLY A 170 14.07 5.47 -6.65
C GLY A 170 13.29 5.65 -5.34
N THR A 171 13.90 6.20 -4.29
CA THR A 171 13.19 6.47 -3.04
C THR A 171 12.34 7.74 -3.12
N LEU A 172 11.34 7.81 -2.24
CA LEU A 172 10.48 8.99 -2.16
C LEU A 172 11.25 10.19 -1.56
N THR A 173 11.05 11.37 -2.12
CA THR A 173 11.55 12.61 -1.53
C THR A 173 11.02 12.77 -0.11
N PRO A 174 11.88 13.00 0.90
CA PRO A 174 11.45 13.19 2.29
C PRO A 174 10.39 14.28 2.42
N ARG A 175 9.33 14.02 3.20
CA ARG A 175 8.18 14.94 3.34
C ARG A 175 8.53 16.35 3.86
N ALA A 176 9.65 16.49 4.56
CA ALA A 176 10.17 17.79 5.00
C ALA A 176 10.68 18.66 3.83
N ASN A 177 10.93 18.07 2.68
CA ASN A 177 11.34 18.82 1.48
C ASN A 177 10.10 19.45 0.83
N PRO A 178 10.12 20.77 0.51
CA PRO A 178 9.00 21.44 -0.15
C PRO A 178 8.57 20.85 -1.49
N THR A 179 9.47 20.13 -2.17
CA THR A 179 9.20 19.47 -3.45
C THR A 179 8.69 18.03 -3.32
N ALA A 180 8.46 17.52 -2.10
CA ALA A 180 8.10 16.13 -1.85
C ALA A 180 6.72 15.73 -2.40
N LEU A 181 5.81 16.70 -2.54
CA LEU A 181 4.44 16.48 -2.99
C LEU A 181 4.20 17.13 -4.36
N ILE A 182 3.55 16.39 -5.25
CA ILE A 182 3.01 16.90 -6.50
C ILE A 182 1.62 17.48 -6.19
N LYS A 183 1.50 18.80 -6.28
CA LYS A 183 0.26 19.52 -5.97
C LYS A 183 -0.60 19.75 -7.21
N ASN A 184 -0.03 19.67 -8.38
CA ASN A 184 -0.71 19.88 -9.65
C ASN A 184 -1.30 18.55 -10.14
N GLU A 185 -2.60 18.52 -10.38
CA GLU A 185 -3.32 17.33 -10.81
C GLU A 185 -2.88 16.81 -12.19
N VAL A 186 -2.49 17.72 -13.10
CA VAL A 186 -2.01 17.36 -14.44
C VAL A 186 -0.65 16.68 -14.34
N ASP A 187 0.25 17.19 -13.48
CA ASP A 187 1.57 16.59 -13.28
C ASP A 187 1.45 15.20 -12.65
N ALA A 188 0.57 15.04 -11.68
CA ALA A 188 0.31 13.76 -11.05
C ALA A 188 -0.31 12.74 -12.03
N LYS A 189 -1.28 13.16 -12.85
CA LYS A 189 -1.82 12.34 -13.94
C LYS A 189 -0.72 11.91 -14.91
N ASN A 190 0.14 12.85 -15.35
CA ASN A 190 1.22 12.56 -16.28
C ASN A 190 2.24 11.59 -15.67
N GLN A 191 2.54 11.71 -14.37
CA GLN A 191 3.39 10.77 -13.66
C GLN A 191 2.79 9.37 -13.65
N VAL A 192 1.52 9.22 -13.30
CA VAL A 192 0.80 7.94 -13.30
C VAL A 192 0.83 7.28 -14.68
N LEU A 193 0.56 8.04 -15.72
CA LEU A 193 0.63 7.50 -17.09
C LEU A 193 2.05 7.10 -17.47
N SER A 194 3.07 7.85 -17.02
CA SER A 194 4.48 7.50 -17.23
C SER A 194 4.85 6.18 -16.56
N PHE A 195 4.41 5.92 -15.32
CA PHE A 195 4.61 4.64 -14.65
C PHE A 195 4.11 3.45 -15.48
N ILE A 196 2.89 3.56 -16.00
CA ILE A 196 2.22 2.44 -16.66
C ILE A 196 2.65 2.29 -18.11
N GLN A 197 2.76 3.39 -18.85
CA GLN A 197 3.01 3.36 -20.29
C GLN A 197 4.49 3.25 -20.63
N LYS A 198 5.35 3.95 -19.86
CA LYS A 198 6.79 4.07 -20.11
C LYS A 198 7.66 3.31 -19.12
N GLN A 199 7.09 2.85 -17.98
CA GLN A 199 7.81 2.28 -16.85
C GLN A 199 8.94 3.19 -16.37
N LYS A 200 8.67 4.50 -16.29
CA LYS A 200 9.63 5.53 -15.89
C LYS A 200 8.98 6.56 -14.97
N VAL A 201 9.80 7.10 -14.07
CA VAL A 201 9.45 8.26 -13.24
C VAL A 201 10.51 9.35 -13.39
N ARG A 202 10.03 10.59 -13.36
CA ARG A 202 10.92 11.76 -13.34
C ARG A 202 11.33 12.04 -11.90
N THR A 203 12.64 12.13 -11.66
CA THR A 203 13.22 12.46 -10.36
C THR A 203 13.19 13.97 -10.10
N VAL A 204 13.48 14.38 -8.86
CA VAL A 204 13.54 15.80 -8.48
C VAL A 204 14.65 16.57 -9.22
N SER A 205 15.70 15.90 -9.68
CA SER A 205 16.75 16.49 -10.50
C SER A 205 16.37 16.62 -11.98
N GLY A 206 15.22 16.05 -12.40
CA GLY A 206 14.71 16.12 -13.76
C GLY A 206 15.08 14.93 -14.64
N ASN A 207 15.90 14.00 -14.18
CA ASN A 207 16.23 12.77 -14.88
C ASN A 207 15.07 11.76 -14.86
N TYR A 208 15.14 10.74 -15.69
CA TYR A 208 14.18 9.62 -15.67
C TYR A 208 14.89 8.35 -15.22
N ILE A 209 14.28 7.66 -14.26
CA ILE A 209 14.69 6.33 -13.83
C ILE A 209 13.65 5.31 -14.21
N ASP A 210 14.04 4.04 -14.34
CA ASP A 210 13.12 2.93 -14.56
C ASP A 210 12.36 2.63 -13.26
N ILE A 211 11.10 2.24 -13.40
CA ILE A 211 10.23 1.91 -12.27
C ILE A 211 9.18 0.88 -12.71
N LYS A 212 8.88 -0.07 -11.85
CA LYS A 212 7.80 -1.03 -12.05
C LYS A 212 6.59 -0.57 -11.25
N ALA A 213 5.38 -0.71 -11.82
CA ALA A 213 4.14 -0.33 -11.17
C ALA A 213 3.12 -1.46 -11.25
N ASP A 214 2.82 -2.07 -10.11
CA ASP A 214 1.76 -3.06 -9.94
C ASP A 214 0.55 -2.43 -9.22
N THR A 215 0.79 -1.45 -8.34
CA THR A 215 -0.23 -0.68 -7.62
C THR A 215 0.15 0.79 -7.48
N ILE A 216 -0.85 1.67 -7.54
CA ILE A 216 -0.69 3.12 -7.35
C ILE A 216 -1.30 3.52 -6.02
N CYS A 217 -0.50 4.13 -5.15
CA CYS A 217 -0.99 4.73 -3.92
C CYS A 217 -1.61 6.10 -4.17
N LEU A 218 -2.80 6.29 -3.63
CA LEU A 218 -3.46 7.57 -3.48
C LEU A 218 -3.59 7.89 -1.99
N HIS A 219 -3.18 9.08 -1.57
CA HIS A 219 -3.36 9.50 -0.17
C HIS A 219 -4.75 10.09 0.04
N GLY A 220 -5.45 9.59 1.07
CA GLY A 220 -6.80 10.02 1.41
C GLY A 220 -6.86 11.29 2.27
N ASP A 221 -5.74 11.76 2.85
CA ASP A 221 -5.68 12.83 3.84
C ASP A 221 -5.66 14.25 3.26
N GLY A 222 -5.58 14.41 1.94
CA GLY A 222 -5.61 15.70 1.26
C GLY A 222 -7.02 16.27 1.09
N ILE A 223 -7.16 17.62 1.19
CA ILE A 223 -8.44 18.31 0.99
C ILE A 223 -9.09 18.04 -0.39
N HIS A 224 -8.31 17.64 -1.38
CA HIS A 224 -8.76 17.29 -2.74
C HIS A 224 -8.61 15.80 -3.05
N ALA A 225 -8.43 14.94 -2.04
CA ALA A 225 -8.13 13.51 -2.23
C ALA A 225 -9.17 12.80 -3.11
N VAL A 226 -10.46 13.07 -2.92
CA VAL A 226 -11.56 12.46 -3.70
C VAL A 226 -11.51 12.91 -5.15
N ALA A 227 -11.38 14.22 -5.42
CA ALA A 227 -11.30 14.75 -6.78
C ALA A 227 -10.06 14.23 -7.50
N PHE A 228 -8.95 14.10 -6.79
CA PHE A 228 -7.71 13.53 -7.30
C PHE A 228 -7.85 12.04 -7.64
N ALA A 229 -8.46 11.26 -6.75
CA ALA A 229 -8.73 9.83 -7.01
C ALA A 229 -9.64 9.65 -8.23
N GLN A 230 -10.70 10.45 -8.36
CA GLN A 230 -11.60 10.44 -9.51
C GLN A 230 -10.86 10.81 -10.80
N LEU A 231 -9.99 11.81 -10.77
CA LEU A 231 -9.20 12.22 -11.94
C LEU A 231 -8.28 11.08 -12.41
N ILE A 232 -7.52 10.47 -11.50
CA ILE A 232 -6.60 9.37 -11.83
C ILE A 232 -7.39 8.18 -12.39
N TYR A 233 -8.45 7.75 -11.70
CA TYR A 233 -9.30 6.64 -12.12
C TYR A 233 -9.88 6.88 -13.52
N THR A 234 -10.46 8.05 -13.77
CA THR A 234 -11.06 8.42 -15.06
C THR A 234 -10.01 8.47 -16.18
N SER A 235 -8.83 9.05 -15.88
CA SER A 235 -7.73 9.14 -16.84
C SER A 235 -7.20 7.78 -17.26
N LEU A 236 -7.06 6.85 -16.31
CA LEU A 236 -6.65 5.47 -16.61
C LEU A 236 -7.64 4.77 -17.55
N ARG A 237 -8.94 4.93 -17.31
CA ARG A 237 -9.98 4.36 -18.17
C ARG A 237 -9.98 4.98 -19.56
N GLN A 238 -9.78 6.29 -19.70
CA GLN A 238 -9.66 6.96 -21.00
C GLN A 238 -8.47 6.44 -21.82
N GLU A 239 -7.40 6.04 -21.16
CA GLU A 239 -6.21 5.44 -21.77
C GLU A 239 -6.33 3.91 -21.97
N ASN A 240 -7.53 3.34 -21.81
CA ASN A 240 -7.81 1.90 -21.91
C ASN A 240 -6.96 1.04 -20.94
N ILE A 241 -6.63 1.59 -19.77
CA ILE A 241 -5.96 0.86 -18.68
C ILE A 241 -7.04 0.33 -17.73
N ILE A 242 -7.03 -0.98 -17.49
CA ILE A 242 -8.00 -1.62 -16.61
C ILE A 242 -7.59 -1.39 -15.16
N VAL A 243 -8.46 -0.72 -14.37
CA VAL A 243 -8.28 -0.61 -12.92
C VAL A 243 -8.86 -1.86 -12.29
N LYS A 244 -8.00 -2.67 -11.67
CA LYS A 244 -8.39 -3.92 -10.98
C LYS A 244 -7.35 -4.31 -9.94
N THR A 245 -7.79 -5.01 -8.91
CA THR A 245 -6.93 -5.57 -7.88
C THR A 245 -5.92 -6.59 -8.44
N ILE A 246 -4.85 -6.81 -7.70
CA ILE A 246 -3.86 -7.86 -7.97
C ILE A 246 -4.49 -9.19 -7.54
N PRO A 247 -4.67 -10.17 -8.45
CA PRO A 247 -5.37 -11.40 -8.09
C PRO A 247 -4.59 -12.21 -7.06
N CYS A 248 -5.25 -12.69 -5.99
CA CYS A 248 -4.68 -13.76 -5.17
C CYS A 248 -4.46 -15.01 -6.03
N LEU A 249 -3.38 -15.75 -5.80
CA LEU A 249 -3.24 -17.08 -6.39
C LEU A 249 -4.39 -17.94 -5.85
N ALA A 250 -5.27 -18.41 -6.72
CA ALA A 250 -6.20 -19.46 -6.36
C ALA A 250 -5.37 -20.70 -5.99
N ILE A 251 -5.39 -21.11 -4.73
CA ILE A 251 -4.89 -22.41 -4.33
C ILE A 251 -5.89 -23.42 -4.92
N TYR A 252 -5.59 -23.97 -6.09
CA TYR A 252 -6.28 -25.13 -6.60
C TYR A 252 -5.88 -26.32 -5.71
N VAL A 253 -6.60 -26.50 -4.62
CA VAL A 253 -6.61 -27.77 -3.91
C VAL A 253 -7.34 -28.76 -4.85
N SER A 254 -6.58 -29.43 -5.70
CA SER A 254 -7.10 -30.60 -6.42
C SER A 254 -7.38 -31.67 -5.38
N ILE A 255 -8.62 -31.72 -4.90
CA ILE A 255 -9.10 -32.88 -4.16
C ILE A 255 -9.20 -34.00 -5.19
N LEU A 256 -8.15 -34.80 -5.29
CA LEU A 256 -8.23 -36.13 -5.90
C LEU A 256 -9.13 -36.97 -5.01
N ILE A 257 -10.42 -36.97 -5.32
CA ILE A 257 -11.34 -37.99 -4.83
C ILE A 257 -11.02 -39.26 -5.64
N SER A 258 -10.21 -40.13 -5.07
CA SER A 258 -10.05 -41.51 -5.57
C SER A 258 -11.34 -42.25 -5.20
N PHE A 259 -12.10 -42.67 -6.20
CA PHE A 259 -13.17 -43.67 -6.06
C PHE A 259 -12.58 -45.07 -6.12
#